data_8df22a2e32df1ede949d6c94f6d2c27e
#
_entry.id   8df22a2e32df1ede949d6c94f6d2c27e
#
_cell.length_a   1.000
_cell.length_b   1.000
_cell.length_c   1.000
_cell.angle_alpha   90.00
_cell.angle_beta   90.00
_cell.angle_gamma   90.00
#
_symmetry.space_group_name_H-M   'P 1'
#
loop_
_entity.id
_entity.type
_entity.pdbx_description
1 polymer ?
#
loop_
_entity_poly.entity_id
_entity_poly.type
_entity_poly.pdbx_seq_one_letter_code
_entity_poly.pdbx_strand_id
1 'polypeptide(L)'
;MNEFIIRLIEQGGYWGIFALMVIENVFPPIPSELIMGMGGVAVARGTMSFWPLLVVGTIGSTLGNYVWFLAGYRLGYKRLEPLVTRWGRWLTLEWDDVEKATGFFRSYGQWIVFALRFSPFLRTIISLPAGLTRMSHWRFLVFTFAGAAVWNTALIRGGEWLALYLKESGEVMDWIIGGTVAAVFLAYLWRVITWKPRG
;
A
#
# COMPACT_ATOMS: atom_id res chain seq x y z
N MET A 1 -14.38 -3.10 -11.85
CA MET A 1 -13.09 -2.69 -11.26
C MET A 1 -12.00 -3.74 -11.56
N ASN A 2 -12.30 -5.03 -11.43
CA ASN A 2 -11.34 -6.11 -11.74
C ASN A 2 -10.86 -6.09 -13.18
N GLU A 3 -11.77 -5.89 -14.17
CA GLU A 3 -11.38 -5.81 -15.59
C GLU A 3 -10.46 -4.62 -15.90
N PHE A 4 -10.64 -3.49 -15.21
CA PHE A 4 -9.75 -2.33 -15.40
C PHE A 4 -8.33 -2.62 -14.91
N ILE A 5 -8.20 -3.23 -13.72
CA ILE A 5 -6.91 -3.60 -13.16
C ILE A 5 -6.23 -4.67 -14.03
N ILE A 6 -7.00 -5.69 -14.44
CA ILE A 6 -6.49 -6.75 -15.33
C ILE A 6 -6.02 -6.17 -16.66
N ARG A 7 -6.83 -5.33 -17.32
CA ARG A 7 -6.44 -4.66 -18.58
C ARG A 7 -5.21 -3.77 -18.41
N LEU A 8 -5.10 -3.05 -17.29
CA LEU A 8 -3.94 -2.19 -16.99
C LEU A 8 -2.66 -3.00 -16.77
N ILE A 9 -2.77 -4.20 -16.20
CA ILE A 9 -1.65 -5.13 -16.04
C ILE A 9 -1.31 -5.79 -17.39
N GLU A 10 -2.31 -6.26 -18.14
CA GLU A 10 -2.10 -6.96 -19.41
C GLU A 10 -1.61 -6.02 -20.54
N GLN A 11 -2.17 -4.81 -20.63
CA GLN A 11 -1.80 -3.83 -21.66
C GLN A 11 -0.68 -2.88 -21.22
N GLY A 12 -0.67 -2.50 -19.93
CA GLY A 12 0.32 -1.60 -19.36
C GLY A 12 1.60 -2.28 -18.90
N GLY A 13 1.60 -3.62 -18.75
CA GLY A 13 2.75 -4.38 -18.28
C GLY A 13 3.33 -3.81 -16.98
N TYR A 14 4.64 -3.65 -16.93
CA TYR A 14 5.34 -3.11 -15.75
C TYR A 14 4.97 -1.64 -15.46
N TRP A 15 4.64 -0.84 -16.48
CA TRP A 15 4.19 0.55 -16.29
C TRP A 15 2.80 0.62 -15.66
N GLY A 16 1.92 -0.31 -16.01
CA GLY A 16 0.61 -0.47 -15.36
C GLY A 16 0.75 -0.79 -13.87
N ILE A 17 1.62 -1.75 -13.53
CA ILE A 17 1.96 -2.09 -12.14
C ILE A 17 2.53 -0.86 -11.40
N PHE A 18 3.48 -0.15 -12.00
CA PHE A 18 4.05 1.07 -11.42
C PHE A 18 2.98 2.10 -11.07
N ALA A 19 2.14 2.44 -12.05
CA ALA A 19 1.07 3.42 -11.87
C ALA A 19 0.07 3.00 -10.80
N LEU A 20 -0.37 1.74 -10.82
CA LEU A 20 -1.28 1.19 -9.81
C LEU A 20 -0.68 1.23 -8.41
N MET A 21 0.60 0.90 -8.24
CA MET A 21 1.29 0.93 -6.95
C MET A 21 1.49 2.35 -6.42
N VAL A 22 1.70 3.35 -7.31
CA VAL A 22 1.72 4.76 -6.91
C VAL A 22 0.34 5.18 -6.43
N ILE A 23 -0.70 4.92 -7.25
CA ILE A 23 -2.09 5.34 -6.96
C ILE A 23 -2.59 4.70 -5.67
N GLU A 24 -2.38 3.41 -5.48
CA GLU A 24 -2.79 2.67 -4.28
C GLU A 24 -2.19 3.29 -3.00
N ASN A 25 -0.91 3.63 -3.03
CA ASN A 25 -0.25 4.20 -1.86
C ASN A 25 -0.62 5.67 -1.62
N VAL A 26 -1.15 6.38 -2.61
CA VAL A 26 -1.70 7.74 -2.44
C VAL A 26 -3.18 7.67 -2.07
N PHE A 27 -3.93 6.72 -2.67
CA PHE A 27 -5.37 6.58 -2.48
C PHE A 27 -5.72 5.12 -2.14
N PRO A 28 -5.98 4.79 -0.87
CA PRO A 28 -6.01 3.44 -0.30
C PRO A 28 -7.07 2.43 -0.79
N PRO A 29 -8.10 2.73 -1.63
CA PRO A 29 -9.13 1.74 -1.92
C PRO A 29 -8.69 0.56 -2.80
N ILE A 30 -7.50 0.59 -3.38
CA ILE A 30 -6.99 -0.54 -4.18
C ILE A 30 -5.92 -1.24 -3.36
N PRO A 31 -6.12 -2.51 -2.94
CA PRO A 31 -5.11 -3.21 -2.14
C PRO A 31 -3.91 -3.65 -2.99
N SER A 32 -2.71 -3.35 -2.53
CA SER A 32 -1.46 -3.80 -3.18
C SER A 32 -1.33 -5.32 -3.19
N GLU A 33 -1.99 -5.98 -2.26
CA GLU A 33 -2.09 -7.44 -2.18
C GLU A 33 -2.69 -8.00 -3.48
N LEU A 34 -3.68 -7.30 -4.03
CA LEU A 34 -4.26 -7.66 -5.31
C LEU A 34 -3.28 -7.39 -6.47
N ILE A 35 -2.69 -6.19 -6.52
CA ILE A 35 -1.81 -5.78 -7.62
C ILE A 35 -0.58 -6.70 -7.69
N MET A 36 0.14 -6.86 -6.59
CA MET A 36 1.37 -7.65 -6.54
C MET A 36 1.09 -9.15 -6.53
N GLY A 37 -0.03 -9.60 -5.95
CA GLY A 37 -0.47 -11.00 -6.00
C GLY A 37 -0.83 -11.42 -7.42
N MET A 38 -1.58 -10.60 -8.18
CA MET A 38 -1.85 -10.84 -9.60
C MET A 38 -0.58 -10.77 -10.44
N GLY A 39 0.35 -9.86 -10.12
CA GLY A 39 1.69 -9.84 -10.69
C GLY A 39 2.43 -11.17 -10.48
N GLY A 40 2.31 -11.77 -9.29
CA GLY A 40 2.85 -13.10 -8.99
C GLY A 40 2.20 -14.20 -9.83
N VAL A 41 0.88 -14.15 -10.04
CA VAL A 41 0.18 -15.05 -10.98
C VAL A 41 0.72 -14.90 -12.42
N ALA A 42 0.97 -13.66 -12.84
CA ALA A 42 1.55 -13.37 -14.16
C ALA A 42 2.99 -13.92 -14.29
N VAL A 43 3.77 -13.90 -13.20
CA VAL A 43 5.10 -14.54 -13.14
C VAL A 43 4.97 -16.05 -13.30
N ALA A 44 4.05 -16.71 -12.59
CA ALA A 44 3.80 -18.14 -12.70
C ALA A 44 3.37 -18.56 -14.11
N ARG A 45 2.63 -17.70 -14.81
CA ARG A 45 2.21 -17.90 -16.21
C ARG A 45 3.29 -17.57 -17.24
N GLY A 46 4.45 -17.07 -16.81
CA GLY A 46 5.56 -16.68 -17.69
C GLY A 46 5.35 -15.39 -18.49
N THR A 47 4.29 -14.62 -18.19
CA THR A 47 3.99 -13.33 -18.87
C THR A 47 4.77 -12.16 -18.28
N MET A 48 5.24 -12.30 -17.02
CA MET A 48 6.09 -11.32 -16.34
C MET A 48 7.30 -12.02 -15.70
N SER A 49 8.35 -11.23 -15.43
CA SER A 49 9.53 -11.68 -14.69
C SER A 49 9.53 -11.12 -13.27
N PHE A 50 9.95 -11.96 -12.31
CA PHE A 50 9.96 -11.63 -10.88
C PHE A 50 10.73 -10.32 -10.56
N TRP A 51 11.98 -10.22 -11.02
CA TRP A 51 12.85 -9.09 -10.67
C TRP A 51 12.37 -7.74 -11.20
N PRO A 52 12.01 -7.57 -12.48
CA PRO A 52 11.45 -6.32 -12.96
C PRO A 52 10.14 -5.95 -12.23
N LEU A 53 9.26 -6.93 -11.99
CA LEU A 53 8.01 -6.71 -11.26
C LEU A 53 8.27 -6.21 -9.84
N LEU A 54 9.19 -6.86 -9.11
CA LEU A 54 9.57 -6.46 -7.75
C LEU A 54 10.13 -5.04 -7.72
N VAL A 55 11.07 -4.72 -8.61
CA VAL A 55 11.72 -3.40 -8.64
C VAL A 55 10.70 -2.31 -8.96
N VAL A 56 9.91 -2.49 -10.02
CA VAL A 56 8.95 -1.50 -10.48
C VAL A 56 7.84 -1.29 -9.46
N GLY A 57 7.29 -2.37 -8.89
CA GLY A 57 6.26 -2.30 -7.84
C GLY A 57 6.78 -1.63 -6.57
N THR A 58 8.02 -1.91 -6.18
CA THR A 58 8.64 -1.32 -4.99
C THR A 58 8.94 0.16 -5.17
N ILE A 59 9.41 0.58 -6.35
CA ILE A 59 9.61 2.00 -6.68
C ILE A 59 8.26 2.73 -6.65
N GLY A 60 7.22 2.16 -7.29
CA GLY A 60 5.87 2.74 -7.30
C GLY A 60 5.33 2.92 -5.88
N SER A 61 5.40 1.89 -5.05
CA SER A 61 5.01 1.95 -3.63
C SER A 61 5.79 3.01 -2.86
N THR A 62 7.10 3.08 -3.06
CA THR A 62 7.97 4.05 -2.38
C THR A 62 7.61 5.49 -2.75
N LEU A 63 7.38 5.76 -4.04
CA LEU A 63 6.98 7.08 -4.52
C LEU A 63 5.60 7.49 -4.04
N GLY A 64 4.62 6.58 -4.05
CA GLY A 64 3.30 6.86 -3.51
C GLY A 64 3.34 7.23 -2.02
N ASN A 65 4.09 6.49 -1.23
CA ASN A 65 4.31 6.80 0.20
C ASN A 65 5.09 8.09 0.42
N TYR A 66 6.00 8.45 -0.49
CA TYR A 66 6.77 9.68 -0.41
C TYR A 66 5.89 10.93 -0.55
N VAL A 67 4.76 10.83 -1.25
CA VAL A 67 3.77 11.94 -1.31
C VAL A 67 3.26 12.29 0.08
N TRP A 68 2.88 11.28 0.88
CA TRP A 68 2.43 11.48 2.26
C TRP A 68 3.54 11.98 3.19
N PHE A 69 4.74 11.45 3.01
CA PHE A 69 5.93 11.96 3.72
C PHE A 69 6.15 13.45 3.43
N LEU A 70 6.10 13.86 2.16
CA LEU A 70 6.24 15.27 1.77
C LEU A 70 5.11 16.15 2.31
N ALA A 71 3.88 15.64 2.34
CA ALA A 71 2.76 16.34 2.94
C ALA A 71 3.03 16.63 4.42
N GLY A 72 3.44 15.63 5.21
CA GLY A 72 3.84 15.80 6.61
C GLY A 72 5.02 16.77 6.77
N TYR A 73 6.04 16.61 5.94
CA TYR A 73 7.28 17.40 6.01
C TYR A 73 7.06 18.89 5.72
N ARG A 74 6.23 19.21 4.68
CA ARG A 74 6.01 20.59 4.24
C ARG A 74 4.91 21.30 5.01
N LEU A 75 3.81 20.60 5.31
CA LEU A 75 2.65 21.22 5.97
C LEU A 75 2.86 21.40 7.47
N GLY A 76 3.55 20.46 8.12
CA GLY A 76 3.73 20.43 9.56
C GLY A 76 2.41 20.23 10.32
N TYR A 77 2.46 20.19 11.66
CA TYR A 77 1.31 19.93 12.52
C TYR A 77 0.16 20.92 12.30
N LYS A 78 0.45 22.23 12.32
CA LYS A 78 -0.58 23.29 12.28
C LYS A 78 -1.46 23.28 11.03
N ARG A 79 -0.92 22.88 9.88
CA ARG A 79 -1.66 22.87 8.61
C ARG A 79 -2.24 21.50 8.29
N LEU A 80 -1.64 20.45 8.82
CA LEU A 80 -2.06 19.10 8.54
C LEU A 80 -3.25 18.66 9.40
N GLU A 81 -3.30 19.05 10.68
CA GLU A 81 -4.39 18.74 11.61
C GLU A 81 -5.78 19.06 11.03
N PRO A 82 -6.07 20.30 10.56
CA PRO A 82 -7.38 20.62 10.01
C PRO A 82 -7.71 19.85 8.72
N LEU A 83 -6.70 19.46 7.93
CA LEU A 83 -6.89 18.63 6.74
C LEU A 83 -7.25 17.20 7.11
N VAL A 84 -6.54 16.60 8.07
CA VAL A 84 -6.83 15.25 8.57
C VAL A 84 -8.20 15.23 9.24
N THR A 85 -8.54 16.23 10.06
CA THR A 85 -9.84 16.31 10.72
C THR A 85 -10.99 16.43 9.71
N ARG A 86 -10.80 17.18 8.62
CA ARG A 86 -11.83 17.38 7.58
C ARG A 86 -11.99 16.18 6.64
N TRP A 87 -10.88 15.54 6.24
CA TRP A 87 -10.84 14.49 5.22
C TRP A 87 -10.51 13.10 5.78
N GLY A 88 -10.23 13.00 7.08
CA GLY A 88 -9.81 11.77 7.75
C GLY A 88 -10.77 10.61 7.57
N ARG A 89 -12.08 10.88 7.46
CA ARG A 89 -13.09 9.86 7.18
C ARG A 89 -12.77 9.05 5.91
N TRP A 90 -12.37 9.73 4.83
CA TRP A 90 -12.06 9.08 3.55
C TRP A 90 -10.71 8.36 3.57
N LEU A 91 -9.77 8.90 4.34
CA LEU A 91 -8.45 8.30 4.54
C LEU A 91 -8.46 7.26 5.66
N THR A 92 -9.60 7.11 6.37
CA THR A 92 -9.73 6.27 7.56
C THR A 92 -8.65 6.57 8.62
N LEU A 93 -8.29 7.85 8.76
CA LEU A 93 -7.20 8.36 9.59
C LEU A 93 -7.73 9.39 10.57
N GLU A 94 -7.46 9.22 11.85
CA GLU A 94 -7.73 10.20 12.90
C GLU A 94 -6.46 10.95 13.30
N TRP A 95 -6.59 12.17 13.80
CA TRP A 95 -5.43 12.94 14.26
C TRP A 95 -4.69 12.24 15.38
N ASP A 96 -5.41 11.63 16.31
CA ASP A 96 -4.86 10.81 17.39
C ASP A 96 -3.97 9.67 16.88
N ASP A 97 -4.33 9.06 15.75
CA ASP A 97 -3.50 8.01 15.14
C ASP A 97 -2.18 8.59 14.63
N VAL A 98 -2.22 9.82 14.08
CA VAL A 98 -1.02 10.55 13.66
C VAL A 98 -0.14 10.90 14.85
N GLU A 99 -0.73 11.36 15.96
CA GLU A 99 0.01 11.70 17.18
C GLU A 99 0.64 10.48 17.83
N LYS A 100 -0.13 9.38 17.98
CA LYS A 100 0.38 8.10 18.49
C LYS A 100 1.52 7.57 17.64
N ALA A 101 1.35 7.55 16.30
CA ALA A 101 2.39 7.12 15.38
C ALA A 101 3.63 8.02 15.46
N THR A 102 3.45 9.33 15.69
CA THR A 102 4.57 10.26 15.90
C THR A 102 5.30 9.98 17.23
N GLY A 103 4.56 9.64 18.29
CA GLY A 103 5.13 9.20 19.55
C GLY A 103 5.99 7.94 19.39
N PHE A 104 5.47 6.94 18.71
CA PHE A 104 6.22 5.73 18.36
C PHE A 104 7.45 6.03 17.52
N PHE A 105 7.33 6.94 16.55
CA PHE A 105 8.46 7.33 15.71
C PHE A 105 9.59 7.97 16.53
N ARG A 106 9.26 8.82 17.51
CA ARG A 106 10.26 9.42 18.41
C ARG A 106 11.00 8.39 19.25
N SER A 107 10.32 7.30 19.65
CA SER A 107 10.91 6.25 20.49
C SER A 107 11.75 5.25 19.69
N TYR A 108 11.31 4.85 18.49
CA TYR A 108 11.93 3.78 17.70
C TYR A 108 12.64 4.26 16.43
N GLY A 109 12.50 5.56 16.09
CA GLY A 109 13.17 6.18 14.96
C GLY A 109 12.79 5.56 13.61
N GLN A 110 13.78 5.46 12.73
CA GLN A 110 13.58 4.99 11.36
C GLN A 110 13.16 3.52 11.22
N TRP A 111 13.46 2.68 12.21
CA TRP A 111 13.12 1.25 12.19
C TRP A 111 11.62 1.01 12.19
N ILE A 112 10.83 1.93 12.76
CA ILE A 112 9.38 1.82 12.75
C ILE A 112 8.81 1.98 11.33
N VAL A 113 9.46 2.77 10.47
CA VAL A 113 9.06 2.91 9.06
C VAL A 113 9.19 1.58 8.35
N PHE A 114 10.28 0.85 8.59
CA PHE A 114 10.48 -0.49 8.05
C PHE A 114 9.46 -1.50 8.62
N ALA A 115 9.35 -1.58 9.94
CA ALA A 115 8.51 -2.58 10.62
C ALA A 115 7.02 -2.43 10.27
N LEU A 116 6.49 -1.21 10.21
CA LEU A 116 5.09 -0.98 9.91
C LEU A 116 4.72 -1.17 8.43
N ARG A 117 5.70 -1.39 7.53
CA ARG A 117 5.45 -1.78 6.14
C ARG A 117 4.81 -3.16 6.01
N PHE A 118 4.97 -4.01 7.01
CA PHE A 118 4.33 -5.33 7.06
C PHE A 118 2.85 -5.28 7.48
N SER A 119 2.37 -4.12 7.93
CA SER A 119 0.97 -3.93 8.28
C SER A 119 0.22 -3.23 7.13
N PRO A 120 -0.81 -3.85 6.54
CA PRO A 120 -1.56 -3.29 5.40
C PRO A 120 -2.13 -1.89 5.68
N PHE A 121 -2.55 -1.64 6.92
CA PHE A 121 -3.17 -0.37 7.31
C PHE A 121 -2.15 0.69 7.76
N LEU A 122 -1.07 0.28 8.45
CA LEU A 122 -0.13 1.22 9.07
C LEU A 122 0.96 1.70 8.12
N ARG A 123 1.21 0.98 7.03
CA ARG A 123 2.29 1.29 6.07
C ARG A 123 2.16 2.66 5.41
N THR A 124 0.94 3.11 5.11
CA THR A 124 0.69 4.43 4.52
C THR A 124 0.65 5.51 5.59
N ILE A 125 0.00 5.21 6.73
CA ILE A 125 -0.16 6.13 7.85
C ILE A 125 1.19 6.59 8.40
N ILE A 126 2.17 5.68 8.53
CA ILE A 126 3.49 6.00 9.12
C ILE A 126 4.29 7.03 8.29
N SER A 127 3.99 7.17 7.00
CA SER A 127 4.69 8.10 6.12
C SER A 127 4.45 9.56 6.53
N LEU A 128 3.27 9.87 7.03
CA LEU A 128 2.88 11.19 7.49
C LEU A 128 3.64 11.63 8.76
N PRO A 129 3.65 10.84 9.86
CA PRO A 129 4.47 11.11 11.04
C PRO A 129 5.96 11.19 10.77
N ALA A 130 6.49 10.35 9.87
CA ALA A 130 7.88 10.42 9.46
C ALA A 130 8.23 11.78 8.84
N GLY A 131 7.31 12.34 8.05
CA GLY A 131 7.42 13.69 7.52
C GLY A 131 7.31 14.77 8.59
N LEU A 132 6.33 14.66 9.51
CA LEU A 132 6.12 15.60 10.62
C LEU A 132 7.33 15.70 11.55
N THR A 133 8.01 14.58 11.81
CA THR A 133 9.23 14.53 12.62
C THR A 133 10.48 15.02 11.88
N ARG A 134 10.33 15.50 10.65
CA ARG A 134 11.43 15.97 9.81
C ARG A 134 12.52 14.93 9.59
N MET A 135 12.13 13.66 9.45
CA MET A 135 13.06 12.59 9.08
C MET A 135 13.81 12.95 7.78
N SER A 136 15.09 12.57 7.67
CA SER A 136 15.83 12.74 6.43
C SER A 136 15.15 12.00 5.26
N HIS A 137 15.01 12.66 4.11
CA HIS A 137 14.41 12.12 2.90
C HIS A 137 15.06 10.78 2.49
N TRP A 138 16.39 10.74 2.52
CA TRP A 138 17.16 9.55 2.15
C TRP A 138 16.85 8.36 3.08
N ARG A 139 16.86 8.60 4.40
CA ARG A 139 16.52 7.55 5.36
C ARG A 139 15.09 7.04 5.15
N PHE A 140 14.13 7.94 4.96
CA PHE A 140 12.75 7.54 4.66
C PHE A 140 12.67 6.67 3.40
N LEU A 141 13.29 7.09 2.31
CA LEU A 141 13.28 6.35 1.04
C LEU A 141 13.90 4.97 1.18
N VAL A 142 15.07 4.86 1.83
CA VAL A 142 15.76 3.56 2.01
C VAL A 142 14.94 2.60 2.86
N PHE A 143 14.45 3.03 4.02
CA PHE A 143 13.67 2.16 4.91
C PHE A 143 12.29 1.81 4.32
N THR A 144 11.68 2.74 3.59
CA THR A 144 10.43 2.49 2.85
C THR A 144 10.65 1.49 1.74
N PHE A 145 11.68 1.69 0.92
CA PHE A 145 12.02 0.80 -0.19
C PHE A 145 12.34 -0.62 0.32
N ALA A 146 13.18 -0.74 1.33
CA ALA A 146 13.55 -2.04 1.90
C ALA A 146 12.33 -2.78 2.46
N GLY A 147 11.49 -2.11 3.25
CA GLY A 147 10.28 -2.72 3.79
C GLY A 147 9.25 -3.09 2.72
N ALA A 148 9.06 -2.20 1.72
CA ALA A 148 8.18 -2.48 0.59
C ALA A 148 8.71 -3.63 -0.28
N ALA A 149 10.02 -3.73 -0.49
CA ALA A 149 10.63 -4.84 -1.25
C ALA A 149 10.38 -6.20 -0.59
N VAL A 150 10.55 -6.29 0.72
CA VAL A 150 10.26 -7.53 1.47
C VAL A 150 8.78 -7.90 1.38
N TRP A 151 7.89 -6.91 1.60
CA TRP A 151 6.45 -7.13 1.50
C TRP A 151 6.01 -7.55 0.09
N ASN A 152 6.44 -6.82 -0.93
CA ASN A 152 6.14 -7.12 -2.33
C ASN A 152 6.69 -8.50 -2.75
N THR A 153 7.88 -8.88 -2.25
CA THR A 153 8.42 -10.23 -2.46
C THR A 153 7.47 -11.30 -1.92
N ALA A 154 6.96 -11.12 -0.70
CA ALA A 154 6.01 -12.05 -0.10
C ALA A 154 4.72 -12.14 -0.93
N LEU A 155 4.19 -11.01 -1.42
CA LEU A 155 2.97 -10.97 -2.22
C LEU A 155 3.17 -11.63 -3.60
N ILE A 156 4.27 -11.32 -4.30
CA ILE A 156 4.58 -11.94 -5.61
C ILE A 156 4.74 -13.45 -5.44
N ARG A 157 5.54 -13.91 -4.45
CA ARG A 157 5.74 -15.34 -4.19
C ARG A 157 4.46 -16.04 -3.75
N GLY A 158 3.64 -15.36 -2.93
CA GLY A 158 2.32 -15.87 -2.55
C GLY A 158 1.39 -16.05 -3.74
N GLY A 159 1.33 -15.07 -4.65
CA GLY A 159 0.55 -15.14 -5.89
C GLY A 159 1.07 -16.22 -6.85
N GLU A 160 2.39 -16.33 -7.02
CA GLU A 160 3.04 -17.36 -7.81
C GLU A 160 2.72 -18.76 -7.27
N TRP A 161 2.89 -18.98 -5.97
CA TRP A 161 2.57 -20.23 -5.30
C TRP A 161 1.09 -20.60 -5.43
N LEU A 162 0.20 -19.63 -5.21
CA LEU A 162 -1.24 -19.83 -5.35
C LEU A 162 -1.62 -20.25 -6.79
N ALA A 163 -1.04 -19.60 -7.80
CA ALA A 163 -1.27 -19.92 -9.21
C ALA A 163 -0.82 -21.34 -9.56
N LEU A 164 0.34 -21.77 -9.03
CA LEU A 164 0.86 -23.11 -9.26
C LEU A 164 0.02 -24.18 -8.56
N TYR A 165 -0.45 -23.89 -7.34
CA TYR A 165 -1.28 -24.80 -6.55
C TYR A 165 -2.68 -24.99 -7.14
N LEU A 166 -3.28 -23.91 -7.68
CA LEU A 166 -4.63 -23.90 -8.25
C LEU A 166 -4.64 -24.09 -9.79
N LYS A 167 -3.54 -24.54 -10.36
CA LYS A 167 -3.40 -24.72 -11.82
C LYS A 167 -4.50 -25.61 -12.45
N GLU A 168 -5.10 -26.50 -11.66
CA GLU A 168 -6.20 -27.38 -12.08
C GLU A 168 -7.61 -26.79 -11.86
N SER A 169 -7.73 -25.64 -11.18
CA SER A 169 -9.02 -25.09 -10.74
C SER A 169 -9.15 -23.60 -11.08
N GLY A 170 -9.17 -23.28 -12.37
CA GLY A 170 -9.27 -21.88 -12.84
C GLY A 170 -10.45 -21.10 -12.22
N GLU A 171 -11.61 -21.72 -12.08
CA GLU A 171 -12.80 -21.12 -11.45
C GLU A 171 -12.55 -20.75 -9.98
N VAL A 172 -11.83 -21.57 -9.24
CA VAL A 172 -11.50 -21.31 -7.82
C VAL A 172 -10.62 -20.07 -7.68
N MET A 173 -9.69 -19.84 -8.62
CA MET A 173 -8.85 -18.66 -8.64
C MET A 173 -9.68 -17.38 -8.80
N ASP A 174 -10.64 -17.37 -9.72
CA ASP A 174 -11.51 -16.21 -9.97
C ASP A 174 -12.37 -15.90 -8.74
N TRP A 175 -12.89 -16.94 -8.05
CA TRP A 175 -13.65 -16.77 -6.80
C TRP A 175 -12.78 -16.24 -5.65
N ILE A 176 -11.51 -16.71 -5.51
CA ILE A 176 -10.59 -16.23 -4.48
C ILE A 176 -10.24 -14.77 -4.73
N ILE A 177 -9.89 -14.41 -5.97
CA ILE A 177 -9.55 -13.02 -6.33
C ILE A 177 -10.79 -12.13 -6.13
N GLY A 178 -11.93 -12.51 -6.70
CA GLY A 178 -13.18 -11.75 -6.56
C GLY A 178 -13.63 -11.60 -5.11
N GLY A 179 -13.58 -12.67 -4.34
CA GLY A 179 -13.92 -12.67 -2.92
C GLY A 179 -13.00 -11.79 -2.08
N THR A 180 -11.69 -11.83 -2.34
CA THR A 180 -10.70 -10.97 -1.64
C THR A 180 -10.93 -9.50 -1.93
N VAL A 181 -11.15 -9.14 -3.21
CA VAL A 181 -11.47 -7.76 -3.61
C VAL A 181 -12.75 -7.28 -2.97
N ALA A 182 -13.80 -8.10 -3.02
CA ALA A 182 -15.08 -7.77 -2.42
C ALA A 182 -14.96 -7.59 -0.90
N ALA A 183 -14.25 -8.48 -0.21
CA ALA A 183 -14.04 -8.40 1.23
C ALA A 183 -13.27 -7.13 1.64
N VAL A 184 -12.20 -6.78 0.93
CA VAL A 184 -11.42 -5.55 1.19
C VAL A 184 -12.27 -4.30 0.92
N PHE A 185 -13.02 -4.29 -0.18
CA PHE A 185 -13.89 -3.16 -0.52
C PHE A 185 -15.04 -2.99 0.49
N LEU A 186 -15.67 -4.08 0.90
CA LEU A 186 -16.72 -4.07 1.92
C LEU A 186 -16.16 -3.65 3.28
N ALA A 187 -14.99 -4.13 3.67
CA ALA A 187 -14.32 -3.71 4.90
C ALA A 187 -13.99 -2.20 4.88
N TYR A 188 -13.52 -1.69 3.74
CA TYR A 188 -13.29 -0.25 3.57
C TYR A 188 -14.60 0.54 3.66
N LEU A 189 -15.66 0.14 2.93
CA LEU A 189 -16.98 0.79 3.00
C LEU A 189 -17.56 0.75 4.43
N TRP A 190 -17.49 -0.42 5.07
CA TRP A 190 -17.91 -0.57 6.46
C TRP A 190 -17.19 0.43 7.36
N ARG A 191 -15.88 0.54 7.24
CA ARG A 191 -15.08 1.47 8.02
C ARG A 191 -15.43 2.94 7.74
N VAL A 192 -15.67 3.31 6.47
CA VAL A 192 -16.09 4.68 6.09
C VAL A 192 -17.48 5.01 6.62
N ILE A 193 -18.42 4.04 6.58
CA ILE A 193 -19.82 4.24 7.04
C ILE A 193 -19.90 4.28 8.57
N THR A 194 -19.15 3.38 9.24
CA THR A 194 -19.16 3.28 10.71
C THR A 194 -18.18 4.23 11.38
N TRP A 195 -17.43 4.98 10.59
CA TRP A 195 -16.46 5.92 11.13
C TRP A 195 -17.16 7.01 11.96
N LYS A 196 -16.84 7.04 13.24
CA LYS A 196 -17.25 8.09 14.17
C LYS A 196 -15.97 8.77 14.68
N PRO A 197 -15.84 10.12 14.58
CA PRO A 197 -14.73 10.81 15.22
C PRO A 197 -14.79 10.49 16.71
N ARG A 198 -13.67 10.04 17.25
CA ARG A 198 -13.48 9.93 18.68
C ARG A 198 -13.27 11.35 19.19
N GLY A 199 -14.35 11.91 19.81
CA GLY A 199 -14.35 13.24 20.41
C GLY A 199 -13.37 13.38 21.55
#